data_1bafaef0823de0bf0fa8cec90ce266ff
#
_entry.id   1bafaef0823de0bf0fa8cec90ce266ff
#
_cell.length_a   1.000
_cell.length_b   1.000
_cell.length_c   1.000
_cell.angle_alpha   90.00
_cell.angle_beta   90.00
_cell.angle_gamma   90.00
#
_symmetry.space_group_name_H-M   'P 1'
#
loop_
_entity.id
_entity.type
_entity.pdbx_description
1 polymer ?
#
loop_
_entity_poly.entity_id
_entity_poly.type
_entity_poly.pdbx_seq_one_letter_code
_entity_poly.pdbx_strand_id
1 'polypeptide(L)'
;MSKSFSLPSVLRALVAATALVAFSGSALATDLKVKLTGAEETPPVTTSASGTGTITIAADKSVSGAIKTSGIDGTMAHIHVGAPGQSGPPIITLVKGAGGVWSVPAGSKLTDEQYASFKAGNLYVNVHSAEHKPGEIRAQLKP
;
A
#
# COMPACT_ATOMS: atom_id res chain seq x y z
N MET A 1 -74.44 0.39 -46.37
CA MET A 1 -73.55 1.40 -45.76
C MET A 1 -72.73 0.74 -44.64
N SER A 2 -71.56 0.30 -44.98
CA SER A 2 -70.66 -0.36 -44.01
C SER A 2 -69.54 0.63 -43.58
N LYS A 3 -69.47 1.01 -42.31
CA LYS A 3 -68.43 1.87 -41.80
C LYS A 3 -67.35 1.00 -41.20
N SER A 4 -66.23 0.99 -41.87
CA SER A 4 -65.00 0.35 -41.41
C SER A 4 -64.34 1.25 -40.35
N PHE A 5 -64.19 0.75 -39.13
CA PHE A 5 -63.39 1.40 -38.07
C PHE A 5 -61.95 0.86 -38.12
N SER A 6 -61.06 1.73 -38.47
CA SER A 6 -59.60 1.48 -38.40
C SER A 6 -59.08 1.75 -37.00
N LEU A 7 -58.44 0.75 -36.35
CA LEU A 7 -57.78 0.87 -35.07
C LEU A 7 -56.34 1.37 -35.25
N PRO A 8 -55.83 2.30 -34.41
CA PRO A 8 -54.45 2.76 -34.53
C PRO A 8 -53.46 1.76 -33.92
N SER A 9 -52.42 1.50 -34.68
CA SER A 9 -51.27 0.70 -34.28
C SER A 9 -50.51 1.37 -33.15
N VAL A 10 -50.50 0.77 -31.97
CA VAL A 10 -49.66 1.19 -30.83
C VAL A 10 -48.23 0.72 -31.08
N LEU A 11 -47.36 1.67 -31.42
CA LEU A 11 -45.91 1.47 -31.55
C LEU A 11 -45.32 1.20 -30.14
N ARG A 12 -45.02 -0.06 -29.84
CA ARG A 12 -44.28 -0.43 -28.62
C ARG A 12 -42.82 -0.09 -28.79
N ALA A 13 -42.39 1.01 -28.17
CA ALA A 13 -40.97 1.33 -28.03
C ALA A 13 -40.33 0.34 -27.05
N LEU A 14 -39.46 -0.53 -27.58
CA LEU A 14 -38.62 -1.43 -26.77
C LEU A 14 -37.45 -0.60 -26.25
N VAL A 15 -37.48 -0.20 -24.98
CA VAL A 15 -36.34 0.43 -24.31
C VAL A 15 -35.36 -0.69 -23.92
N ALA A 16 -34.32 -0.84 -24.71
CA ALA A 16 -33.22 -1.72 -24.37
C ALA A 16 -32.37 -1.03 -23.24
N ALA A 17 -32.58 -1.46 -22.02
CA ALA A 17 -31.70 -1.08 -20.91
C ALA A 17 -30.36 -1.80 -21.06
N THR A 18 -29.34 -1.13 -21.57
CA THR A 18 -27.96 -1.60 -21.54
C THR A 18 -27.45 -1.48 -20.11
N ALA A 19 -27.43 -2.59 -19.39
CA ALA A 19 -26.75 -2.67 -18.09
C ALA A 19 -25.23 -2.57 -18.34
N LEU A 20 -24.65 -1.43 -17.96
CA LEU A 20 -23.20 -1.25 -17.91
C LEU A 20 -22.68 -2.10 -16.75
N VAL A 21 -22.18 -3.29 -17.03
CA VAL A 21 -21.44 -4.10 -16.04
C VAL A 21 -20.08 -3.42 -15.86
N ALA A 22 -19.96 -2.63 -14.81
CA ALA A 22 -18.66 -2.12 -14.38
C ALA A 22 -17.82 -3.30 -13.90
N PHE A 23 -16.89 -3.76 -14.72
CA PHE A 23 -15.82 -4.65 -14.29
C PHE A 23 -14.93 -3.84 -13.34
N SER A 24 -15.16 -3.97 -12.03
CA SER A 24 -14.20 -3.58 -11.02
C SER A 24 -13.05 -4.57 -11.12
N GLY A 25 -12.12 -4.30 -12.03
CA GLY A 25 -10.86 -5.04 -12.09
C GLY A 25 -10.15 -4.83 -10.76
N SER A 26 -10.00 -5.90 -9.97
CA SER A 26 -9.13 -5.88 -8.80
C SER A 26 -7.74 -5.53 -9.29
N ALA A 27 -7.23 -4.36 -8.89
CA ALA A 27 -5.85 -3.99 -9.18
C ALA A 27 -4.94 -5.08 -8.61
N LEU A 28 -4.05 -5.64 -9.42
CA LEU A 28 -3.07 -6.62 -8.97
C LEU A 28 -2.27 -5.99 -7.83
N ALA A 29 -2.22 -6.67 -6.69
CA ALA A 29 -1.53 -6.22 -5.50
C ALA A 29 -0.38 -7.18 -5.18
N THR A 30 0.76 -6.63 -4.75
CA THR A 30 1.90 -7.39 -4.29
C THR A 30 1.96 -7.32 -2.77
N ASP A 31 1.80 -8.48 -2.12
CA ASP A 31 1.94 -8.63 -0.68
C ASP A 31 3.40 -8.93 -0.32
N LEU A 32 4.05 -7.98 0.33
CA LEU A 32 5.43 -8.07 0.76
C LEU A 32 5.48 -8.50 2.23
N LYS A 33 5.90 -9.73 2.48
CA LYS A 33 6.21 -10.21 3.83
C LYS A 33 7.54 -9.59 4.25
N VAL A 34 7.54 -8.77 5.30
CA VAL A 34 8.73 -8.07 5.77
C VAL A 34 9.20 -8.60 7.11
N LYS A 35 10.51 -8.66 7.26
CA LYS A 35 11.19 -8.92 8.54
C LYS A 35 12.20 -7.80 8.75
N LEU A 36 11.92 -6.93 9.72
CA LEU A 36 12.79 -5.80 10.05
C LEU A 36 13.84 -6.25 11.06
N THR A 37 15.09 -5.90 10.76
CA THR A 37 16.25 -6.18 11.64
C THR A 37 17.19 -4.99 11.67
N GLY A 38 18.01 -4.89 12.70
CA GLY A 38 19.06 -3.87 12.79
C GLY A 38 20.16 -4.08 11.76
N ALA A 39 20.42 -5.31 11.34
CA ALA A 39 21.43 -5.63 10.33
C ALA A 39 21.12 -5.03 8.95
N GLU A 40 19.86 -4.79 8.64
CA GLU A 40 19.41 -4.17 7.39
C GLU A 40 19.47 -2.63 7.41
N GLU A 41 19.71 -2.02 8.58
CA GLU A 41 19.88 -0.57 8.69
C GLU A 41 21.19 -0.09 8.05
N THR A 42 21.24 1.20 7.76
CA THR A 42 22.41 1.84 7.16
C THR A 42 22.81 3.08 7.98
N PRO A 43 23.94 3.00 8.70
CA PRO A 43 24.76 1.80 8.95
C PRO A 43 24.04 0.73 9.78
N PRO A 44 24.48 -0.54 9.73
CA PRO A 44 23.88 -1.61 10.53
C PRO A 44 23.86 -1.29 12.03
N VAL A 45 22.77 -1.65 12.70
CA VAL A 45 22.56 -1.47 14.14
C VAL A 45 22.59 -2.81 14.84
N THR A 46 23.39 -2.93 15.89
CA THR A 46 23.35 -4.09 16.78
C THR A 46 22.22 -3.89 17.80
N THR A 47 21.17 -4.65 17.68
CA THR A 47 19.98 -4.57 18.53
C THR A 47 19.28 -5.93 18.60
N SER A 48 18.55 -6.17 19.70
CA SER A 48 17.62 -7.30 19.82
C SER A 48 16.23 -6.96 19.28
N ALA A 49 16.00 -5.72 18.87
CA ALA A 49 14.75 -5.29 18.28
C ALA A 49 14.46 -6.02 16.96
N SER A 50 13.21 -6.30 16.71
CA SER A 50 12.75 -6.93 15.46
C SER A 50 11.33 -6.47 15.10
N GLY A 51 10.98 -6.67 13.84
CA GLY A 51 9.62 -6.43 13.37
C GLY A 51 9.24 -7.38 12.26
N THR A 52 7.96 -7.68 12.14
CA THR A 52 7.39 -8.49 11.05
C THR A 52 6.06 -7.92 10.63
N GLY A 53 5.70 -8.16 9.39
CA GLY A 53 4.38 -7.75 8.90
C GLY A 53 4.20 -7.96 7.41
N THR A 54 3.18 -7.33 6.89
CA THR A 54 2.89 -7.33 5.45
C THR A 54 2.62 -5.90 5.01
N ILE A 55 3.33 -5.47 3.98
CA ILE A 55 3.05 -4.23 3.25
C ILE A 55 2.54 -4.63 1.87
N THR A 56 1.39 -4.12 1.49
CA THR A 56 0.76 -4.40 0.20
C THR A 56 0.86 -3.18 -0.70
N ILE A 57 1.39 -3.34 -1.90
CA ILE A 57 1.47 -2.29 -2.91
C ILE A 57 0.74 -2.77 -4.16
N ALA A 58 -0.31 -2.06 -4.54
CA ALA A 58 -1.15 -2.42 -5.68
C ALA A 58 -0.71 -1.72 -6.98
N ALA A 59 -1.17 -2.23 -8.11
CA ALA A 59 -0.86 -1.68 -9.43
C ALA A 59 -1.41 -0.25 -9.64
N ASP A 60 -2.44 0.14 -8.89
CA ASP A 60 -2.96 1.51 -8.84
C ASP A 60 -2.13 2.43 -7.93
N LYS A 61 -0.98 1.93 -7.41
CA LYS A 61 -0.03 2.60 -6.52
C LYS A 61 -0.54 2.81 -5.09
N SER A 62 -1.69 2.28 -4.72
CA SER A 62 -2.16 2.29 -3.34
C SER A 62 -1.26 1.43 -2.45
N VAL A 63 -1.08 1.88 -1.20
CA VAL A 63 -0.25 1.21 -0.20
C VAL A 63 -1.09 0.95 1.04
N SER A 64 -0.99 -0.24 1.57
CA SER A 64 -1.66 -0.64 2.80
C SER A 64 -0.81 -1.63 3.60
N GLY A 65 -1.26 -2.01 4.78
CA GLY A 65 -0.61 -3.01 5.60
C GLY A 65 -0.17 -2.50 6.95
N ALA A 66 0.51 -3.37 7.68
CA ALA A 66 1.02 -3.07 9.01
C ALA A 66 2.23 -3.94 9.35
N ILE A 67 3.04 -3.45 10.25
CA ILE A 67 4.13 -4.18 10.89
C ILE A 67 3.92 -4.22 12.40
N LYS A 68 4.37 -5.28 13.03
CA LYS A 68 4.42 -5.42 14.48
C LYS A 68 5.87 -5.53 14.92
N THR A 69 6.26 -4.72 15.89
CA THR A 69 7.61 -4.67 16.45
C THR A 69 7.66 -5.25 17.84
N SER A 70 8.84 -5.75 18.23
CA SER A 70 9.14 -6.18 19.58
C SER A 70 10.58 -5.79 19.95
N GLY A 71 10.83 -5.59 21.26
CA GLY A 71 12.16 -5.22 21.76
C GLY A 71 12.61 -3.81 21.38
N ILE A 72 11.69 -2.93 21.02
CA ILE A 72 11.95 -1.55 20.64
C ILE A 72 10.88 -0.61 21.22
N ASP A 73 11.30 0.52 21.78
CA ASP A 73 10.42 1.65 22.03
C ASP A 73 10.45 2.59 20.81
N GLY A 74 9.68 2.22 19.81
CA GLY A 74 9.61 2.95 18.54
C GLY A 74 8.99 4.33 18.72
N THR A 75 9.66 5.35 18.20
CA THR A 75 9.19 6.74 18.21
C THR A 75 8.49 7.12 16.91
N MET A 76 8.96 6.62 15.79
CA MET A 76 8.42 6.83 14.45
C MET A 76 8.67 5.61 13.56
N ALA A 77 7.86 5.45 12.54
CA ALA A 77 8.08 4.46 11.48
C ALA A 77 7.70 5.05 10.12
N HIS A 78 8.48 4.74 9.09
CA HIS A 78 8.29 5.29 7.76
C HIS A 78 8.55 4.26 6.67
N ILE A 79 7.91 4.46 5.52
CA ILE A 79 8.39 3.93 4.23
C ILE A 79 9.23 5.03 3.57
N HIS A 80 10.38 4.66 3.02
CA HIS A 80 11.36 5.54 2.40
C HIS A 80 11.67 5.10 0.96
N VAL A 81 12.19 6.02 0.17
CA VAL A 81 12.92 5.69 -1.08
C VAL A 81 14.37 5.52 -0.75
N GLY A 82 14.95 4.36 -1.11
CA GLY A 82 16.36 4.05 -0.95
C GLY A 82 16.67 2.62 -1.35
N ALA A 83 17.77 2.43 -2.05
CA ALA A 83 18.29 1.11 -2.40
C ALA A 83 18.81 0.37 -1.15
N PRO A 84 18.99 -0.97 -1.22
CA PRO A 84 19.68 -1.69 -0.15
C PRO A 84 21.01 -1.05 0.20
N GLY A 85 21.27 -0.83 1.49
CA GLY A 85 22.50 -0.19 1.97
C GLY A 85 22.56 1.34 1.78
N GLN A 86 21.47 1.96 1.36
CA GLN A 86 21.37 3.42 1.21
C GLN A 86 20.18 3.98 1.99
N SER A 87 20.38 5.14 2.60
CA SER A 87 19.30 5.91 3.21
C SER A 87 18.70 6.90 2.23
N GLY A 88 17.42 7.19 2.40
CA GLY A 88 16.72 8.17 1.56
C GLY A 88 15.54 8.81 2.27
N PRO A 89 14.81 9.70 1.61
CA PRO A 89 13.75 10.48 2.21
C PRO A 89 12.52 9.62 2.56
N PRO A 90 11.81 9.94 3.68
CA PRO A 90 10.54 9.32 4.01
C PRO A 90 9.46 9.76 3.01
N ILE A 91 8.59 8.83 2.63
CA ILE A 91 7.47 9.08 1.72
C ILE A 91 6.10 8.76 2.33
N ILE A 92 6.05 7.85 3.30
CA ILE A 92 4.83 7.53 4.06
C ILE A 92 5.19 7.38 5.52
N THR A 93 4.52 8.13 6.39
CA THR A 93 4.63 7.98 7.85
C THR A 93 3.57 6.98 8.32
N LEU A 94 3.99 5.94 9.05
CA LEU A 94 3.10 4.95 9.63
C LEU A 94 2.50 5.48 10.95
N VAL A 95 1.30 5.02 11.26
CA VAL A 95 0.58 5.37 12.49
C VAL A 95 0.88 4.34 13.56
N LYS A 96 1.33 4.82 14.73
CA LYS A 96 1.59 3.97 15.90
C LYS A 96 0.26 3.52 16.52
N GLY A 97 0.10 2.23 16.66
CA GLY A 97 -1.01 1.59 17.36
C GLY A 97 -0.58 0.94 18.68
N ALA A 98 -1.49 0.24 19.31
CA ALA A 98 -1.21 -0.51 20.54
C ALA A 98 -0.33 -1.73 20.26
N GLY A 99 0.44 -2.18 21.27
CA GLY A 99 1.19 -3.43 21.23
C GLY A 99 2.32 -3.47 20.18
N GLY A 100 2.92 -2.34 19.86
CA GLY A 100 4.04 -2.27 18.91
C GLY A 100 3.61 -2.35 17.43
N VAL A 101 2.33 -2.17 17.13
CA VAL A 101 1.81 -2.17 15.75
C VAL A 101 1.99 -0.80 15.12
N TRP A 102 2.41 -0.79 13.86
CA TRP A 102 2.51 0.40 13.00
C TRP A 102 1.76 0.14 11.71
N SER A 103 0.80 0.98 11.40
CA SER A 103 -0.09 0.80 10.24
C SER A 103 0.12 1.87 9.18
N VAL A 104 0.08 1.47 7.92
CA VAL A 104 0.03 2.42 6.80
C VAL A 104 -1.31 3.17 6.87
N PRO A 105 -1.32 4.51 6.83
CA PRO A 105 -2.55 5.28 6.85
C PRO A 105 -3.45 4.93 5.67
N ALA A 106 -4.77 4.89 5.89
CA ALA A 106 -5.75 4.70 4.83
C ALA A 106 -5.59 5.78 3.75
N GLY A 107 -5.72 5.40 2.48
CA GLY A 107 -5.58 6.31 1.35
C GLY A 107 -4.13 6.62 0.95
N SER A 108 -3.13 5.96 1.56
CA SER A 108 -1.73 6.11 1.15
C SER A 108 -1.53 5.67 -0.30
N LYS A 109 -0.77 6.46 -1.05
CA LYS A 109 -0.52 6.21 -2.47
C LYS A 109 0.89 6.68 -2.86
N LEU A 110 1.54 5.91 -3.72
CA LEU A 110 2.84 6.27 -4.30
C LEU A 110 2.65 7.20 -5.50
N THR A 111 3.62 8.07 -5.76
CA THR A 111 3.76 8.76 -7.05
C THR A 111 4.25 7.77 -8.12
N ASP A 112 4.27 8.18 -9.38
CA ASP A 112 4.80 7.36 -10.48
C ASP A 112 6.29 7.04 -10.28
N GLU A 113 7.09 8.03 -9.83
CA GLU A 113 8.51 7.84 -9.53
C GLU A 113 8.73 6.90 -8.33
N GLN A 114 7.92 7.04 -7.28
CA GLN A 114 8.01 6.16 -6.11
C GLN A 114 7.61 4.73 -6.46
N TYR A 115 6.60 4.55 -7.31
CA TYR A 115 6.22 3.23 -7.79
C TYR A 115 7.27 2.61 -8.70
N ALA A 116 7.93 3.40 -9.55
CA ALA A 116 9.10 2.95 -10.32
C ALA A 116 10.25 2.52 -9.40
N SER A 117 10.51 3.27 -8.33
CA SER A 117 11.48 2.91 -7.29
C SER A 117 11.10 1.60 -6.59
N PHE A 118 9.82 1.38 -6.28
CA PHE A 118 9.33 0.10 -5.75
C PHE A 118 9.64 -1.06 -6.69
N LYS A 119 9.29 -0.94 -7.97
CA LYS A 119 9.57 -1.99 -8.96
C LYS A 119 11.05 -2.30 -9.11
N ALA A 120 11.91 -1.34 -8.86
CA ALA A 120 13.36 -1.52 -8.83
C ALA A 120 13.89 -2.10 -7.50
N GLY A 121 13.04 -2.32 -6.50
CA GLY A 121 13.43 -2.79 -5.17
C GLY A 121 14.04 -1.72 -4.28
N ASN A 122 13.78 -0.44 -4.57
CA ASN A 122 14.38 0.72 -3.92
C ASN A 122 13.42 1.45 -2.99
N LEU A 123 12.53 0.71 -2.31
CA LEU A 123 11.80 1.20 -1.15
C LEU A 123 12.20 0.39 0.09
N TYR A 124 12.11 0.98 1.25
CA TYR A 124 12.28 0.27 2.52
C TYR A 124 11.34 0.82 3.59
N VAL A 125 11.05 0.00 4.57
CA VAL A 125 10.35 0.40 5.80
C VAL A 125 11.32 0.31 6.96
N ASN A 126 11.30 1.30 7.86
CA ASN A 126 12.07 1.26 9.08
C ASN A 126 11.33 1.83 10.28
N VAL A 127 11.82 1.50 11.47
CA VAL A 127 11.33 2.00 12.74
C VAL A 127 12.48 2.66 13.48
N HIS A 128 12.24 3.88 13.97
CA HIS A 128 13.18 4.70 14.70
C HIS A 128 12.92 4.59 16.20
N SER A 129 13.97 4.78 16.98
CA SER A 129 13.90 4.91 18.43
C SER A 129 14.66 6.17 18.90
N ALA A 130 14.52 6.51 20.18
CA ALA A 130 15.27 7.63 20.76
C ALA A 130 16.78 7.40 20.68
N GLU A 131 17.23 6.15 20.82
CA GLU A 131 18.65 5.76 20.77
C GLU A 131 19.18 5.69 19.33
N HIS A 132 18.32 5.33 18.38
CA HIS A 132 18.65 5.20 16.95
C HIS A 132 17.72 6.06 16.12
N LYS A 133 17.93 7.37 16.17
CA LYS A 133 17.10 8.36 15.44
C LYS A 133 17.09 8.16 13.92
N PRO A 134 18.18 7.74 13.27
CA PRO A 134 18.15 7.44 11.81
C PRO A 134 17.41 6.17 11.45
N GLY A 135 17.13 5.30 12.42
CA GLY A 135 16.48 4.01 12.29
C GLY A 135 17.17 2.93 13.11
N GLU A 136 16.39 2.05 13.73
CA GLU A 136 16.91 0.94 14.52
C GLU A 136 16.72 -0.41 13.83
N ILE A 137 15.60 -0.61 13.17
CA ILE A 137 15.31 -1.82 12.39
C ILE A 137 14.72 -1.46 11.04
N ARG A 138 15.10 -2.20 10.00
CA ARG A 138 14.74 -1.94 8.61
C ARG A 138 14.44 -3.23 7.85
N ALA A 139 13.58 -3.13 6.85
CA ALA A 139 13.39 -4.15 5.81
C ALA A 139 13.25 -3.49 4.44
N GLN A 140 13.91 -4.05 3.44
CA GLN A 140 13.75 -3.64 2.05
C GLN A 140 12.43 -4.16 1.49
N LEU A 141 11.70 -3.32 0.75
CA LEU A 141 10.46 -3.67 0.06
C LEU A 141 10.81 -4.06 -1.38
N LYS A 142 10.86 -5.36 -1.66
CA LYS A 142 11.18 -5.91 -2.97
C LYS A 142 9.95 -6.60 -3.54
N PRO A 143 9.52 -6.27 -4.79
CA PRO A 143 8.43 -6.96 -5.47
C PRO A 143 8.74 -8.42 -5.77
#